data_5e77b00ef6cb95feb6e76bac1736686a
#
_entry.id   5e77b00ef6cb95feb6e76bac1736686a
#
_cell.length_a   1.000
_cell.length_b   1.000
_cell.length_c   1.000
_cell.angle_alpha   90.00
_cell.angle_beta   90.00
_cell.angle_gamma   90.00
#
_symmetry.space_group_name_H-M   'P 1'
#
loop_
_entity.id
_entity.type
_entity.pdbx_description
1 polymer ?
#
loop_
_entity_poly.entity_id
_entity_poly.type
_entity_poly.pdbx_seq_one_letter_code
_entity_poly.pdbx_strand_id
1 'polypeptide(L)'
;MSKLTDIQYRIDQLDGGAFQNLCDAYLTCKGYGIGYSLGMRTGTNKTAKGNPDTYFLKEDGKYVFVMYTTQKDDFVKKALKDLEKCFDADKTGIPAENVGEIVYCHTCGRLSAGDTQTLNEFCKARNSKLTLIGLDNLGSDIYWHYPRIAKDFLGISVNTGQIMSIQDFVQVHDANKMSAPLGTKFELREAELKEAKEKLTLSDVLVLSGPAGVGKTRLALQICRELASENGYEILCIKSNGLLLNLHTVPTR
;
A
#
# COMPACT_ATOMS: atom_id res chain seq x y z
N MET A 1 8.82 -20.60 0.50
CA MET A 1 7.63 -19.92 1.06
C MET A 1 7.12 -18.94 0.01
N SER A 2 5.80 -18.77 -0.18
CA SER A 2 5.30 -17.78 -1.13
C SER A 2 5.57 -16.37 -0.58
N LYS A 3 5.71 -15.36 -1.47
CA LYS A 3 5.88 -13.96 -1.01
C LYS A 3 4.70 -13.47 -0.17
N LEU A 4 3.49 -13.93 -0.47
CA LEU A 4 2.31 -13.63 0.35
C LEU A 4 2.47 -14.18 1.78
N THR A 5 2.90 -15.42 1.92
CA THR A 5 3.14 -16.03 3.23
C THR A 5 4.27 -15.32 3.98
N ASP A 6 5.30 -14.86 3.27
CA ASP A 6 6.40 -14.10 3.88
C ASP A 6 5.92 -12.72 4.38
N ILE A 7 5.06 -12.02 3.61
CA ILE A 7 4.41 -10.79 4.04
C ILE A 7 3.58 -11.01 5.32
N GLN A 8 2.71 -12.03 5.33
CA GLN A 8 1.88 -12.35 6.49
C GLN A 8 2.75 -12.67 7.72
N TYR A 9 3.80 -13.48 7.53
CA TYR A 9 4.74 -13.78 8.60
C TYR A 9 5.44 -12.52 9.14
N ARG A 10 5.92 -11.62 8.25
CA ARG A 10 6.58 -10.38 8.67
C ARG A 10 5.63 -9.45 9.41
N ILE A 11 4.38 -9.32 8.95
CA ILE A 11 3.36 -8.53 9.67
C ILE A 11 3.12 -9.11 11.06
N ASP A 12 3.04 -10.43 11.18
CA ASP A 12 2.81 -11.14 12.44
C ASP A 12 3.95 -10.95 13.47
N GLN A 13 5.16 -10.64 13.00
CA GLN A 13 6.34 -10.40 13.84
C GLN A 13 6.54 -8.91 14.20
N LEU A 14 5.71 -8.00 13.72
CA LEU A 14 5.81 -6.57 14.06
C LEU A 14 5.45 -6.35 15.54
N ASP A 15 6.17 -5.45 16.18
CA ASP A 15 5.72 -4.87 17.44
C ASP A 15 4.51 -3.94 17.23
N GLY A 16 3.86 -3.55 18.32
CA GLY A 16 2.64 -2.74 18.25
C GLY A 16 2.82 -1.43 17.51
N GLY A 17 3.96 -0.75 17.66
CA GLY A 17 4.24 0.53 17.02
C GLY A 17 4.51 0.37 15.52
N ALA A 18 5.30 -0.61 15.13
CA ALA A 18 5.57 -0.90 13.72
C ALA A 18 4.30 -1.38 13.00
N PHE A 19 3.46 -2.19 13.68
CA PHE A 19 2.16 -2.61 13.16
C PHE A 19 1.22 -1.43 12.94
N GLN A 20 1.13 -0.51 13.89
CA GLN A 20 0.35 0.72 13.76
C GLN A 20 0.81 1.56 12.56
N ASN A 21 2.11 1.82 12.43
CA ASN A 21 2.66 2.59 11.31
C ASN A 21 2.33 1.96 9.94
N LEU A 22 2.45 0.63 9.83
CA LEU A 22 2.09 -0.09 8.61
C LEU A 22 0.59 0.06 8.31
N CYS A 23 -0.27 -0.10 9.31
CA CYS A 23 -1.72 0.02 9.15
C CYS A 23 -2.14 1.45 8.82
N ASP A 24 -1.53 2.49 9.42
CA ASP A 24 -1.79 3.90 9.10
C ASP A 24 -1.47 4.19 7.62
N ALA A 25 -0.32 3.72 7.12
CA ALA A 25 0.05 3.83 5.72
C ALA A 25 -0.93 3.08 4.80
N TYR A 26 -1.32 1.87 5.19
CA TYR A 26 -2.30 1.07 4.45
C TYR A 26 -3.67 1.75 4.36
N LEU A 27 -4.19 2.27 5.48
CA LEU A 27 -5.49 2.95 5.52
C LEU A 27 -5.46 4.25 4.69
N THR A 28 -4.34 4.98 4.71
CA THR A 28 -4.15 6.15 3.84
C THR A 28 -4.25 5.75 2.36
N CYS A 29 -3.59 4.65 1.95
CA CYS A 29 -3.68 4.12 0.58
C CYS A 29 -5.09 3.60 0.24
N LYS A 30 -5.88 3.16 1.23
CA LYS A 30 -7.30 2.75 1.07
C LYS A 30 -8.26 3.94 0.95
N GLY A 31 -7.77 5.17 1.05
CA GLY A 31 -8.58 6.38 0.87
C GLY A 31 -9.25 6.91 2.15
N TYR A 32 -8.81 6.50 3.33
CA TYR A 32 -9.29 7.09 4.60
C TYR A 32 -8.78 8.53 4.83
N GLY A 33 -7.85 9.00 3.99
CA GLY A 33 -7.25 10.32 4.13
C GLY A 33 -6.02 10.33 5.04
N ILE A 34 -5.68 11.51 5.58
CA ILE A 34 -4.55 11.67 6.51
C ILE A 34 -5.07 11.42 7.93
N GLY A 35 -4.54 10.37 8.58
CA GLY A 35 -4.90 10.02 9.94
C GLY A 35 -4.18 10.89 10.98
N TYR A 36 -4.86 11.15 12.10
CA TYR A 36 -4.28 11.77 13.28
C TYR A 36 -3.95 10.67 14.30
N SER A 37 -2.67 10.29 14.36
CA SER A 37 -2.19 9.22 15.25
C SER A 37 -1.95 9.76 16.65
N LEU A 38 -2.74 9.29 17.62
CA LEU A 38 -2.61 9.62 19.04
C LEU A 38 -1.82 8.55 19.79
N GLY A 39 -1.85 7.30 19.30
CA GLY A 39 -1.21 6.14 19.91
C GLY A 39 0.30 6.05 19.69
N MET A 40 0.92 7.03 19.04
CA MET A 40 2.34 7.01 18.65
C MET A 40 3.06 8.29 19.05
N ARG A 41 4.37 8.18 19.34
CA ARG A 41 5.26 9.34 19.41
C ARG A 41 5.81 9.65 18.04
N THR A 42 5.55 10.85 17.54
CA THR A 42 5.96 11.30 16.20
C THR A 42 7.43 10.98 15.91
N GLY A 43 7.67 10.38 14.75
CA GLY A 43 9.02 10.02 14.27
C GLY A 43 9.66 8.82 14.97
N THR A 44 8.92 8.04 15.74
CA THR A 44 9.42 6.84 16.43
C THR A 44 8.44 5.67 16.28
N ASN A 45 8.90 4.44 16.57
CA ASN A 45 8.03 3.27 16.72
C ASN A 45 7.56 3.07 18.18
N LYS A 46 7.66 4.10 19.02
CA LYS A 46 7.24 4.01 20.42
C LYS A 46 5.76 4.37 20.55
N THR A 47 4.97 3.47 21.12
CA THR A 47 3.57 3.72 21.43
C THR A 47 3.41 4.77 22.53
N ALA A 48 2.32 5.53 22.46
CA ALA A 48 1.85 6.44 23.49
C ALA A 48 0.45 5.99 23.94
N LYS A 49 -0.03 6.51 25.07
CA LYS A 49 -1.43 6.30 25.45
C LYS A 49 -2.29 7.26 24.64
N GLY A 50 -3.09 6.72 23.73
CA GLY A 50 -4.12 7.43 22.97
C GLY A 50 -5.42 6.62 22.99
N ASN A 51 -6.55 7.28 22.79
CA ASN A 51 -7.83 6.63 22.57
C ASN A 51 -8.74 7.55 21.76
N PRO A 52 -9.02 7.20 20.48
CA PRO A 52 -8.50 6.02 19.76
C PRO A 52 -6.98 6.11 19.49
N ASP A 53 -6.38 5.04 18.96
CA ASP A 53 -4.95 5.08 18.59
C ASP A 53 -4.71 6.04 17.39
N THR A 54 -5.60 6.00 16.40
CA THR A 54 -5.63 6.92 15.25
C THR A 54 -7.08 7.29 14.95
N TYR A 55 -7.32 8.49 14.41
CA TYR A 55 -8.63 8.86 13.89
C TYR A 55 -8.54 9.62 12.57
N PHE A 56 -9.63 9.54 11.80
CA PHE A 56 -9.87 10.32 10.60
C PHE A 56 -11.18 11.08 10.76
N LEU A 57 -11.29 12.24 10.12
CA LEU A 57 -12.53 13.01 10.04
C LEU A 57 -13.09 12.89 8.63
N LYS A 58 -14.33 12.42 8.49
CA LYS A 58 -15.04 12.34 7.20
C LYS A 58 -15.65 13.70 6.83
N GLU A 59 -15.97 13.86 5.56
CA GLU A 59 -16.62 15.07 5.02
C GLU A 59 -18.00 15.34 5.66
N ASP A 60 -18.69 14.29 6.10
CA ASP A 60 -19.98 14.39 6.82
C ASP A 60 -19.84 14.79 8.31
N GLY A 61 -18.63 15.09 8.75
CA GLY A 61 -18.32 15.48 10.13
C GLY A 61 -18.24 14.31 11.12
N LYS A 62 -18.42 13.06 10.67
CA LYS A 62 -18.27 11.89 11.53
C LYS A 62 -16.83 11.43 11.62
N TYR A 63 -16.49 10.85 12.76
CA TYR A 63 -15.16 10.29 13.01
C TYR A 63 -15.08 8.81 12.59
N VAL A 64 -13.93 8.45 12.04
CA VAL A 64 -13.48 7.05 11.92
C VAL A 64 -12.39 6.85 12.95
N PHE A 65 -12.63 6.00 13.92
CA PHE A 65 -11.65 5.62 14.91
C PHE A 65 -10.91 4.35 14.47
N VAL A 66 -9.61 4.31 14.72
CA VAL A 66 -8.81 3.14 14.38
C VAL A 66 -8.12 2.62 15.63
N MET A 67 -8.22 1.32 15.84
CA MET A 67 -7.58 0.59 16.91
C MET A 67 -6.65 -0.48 16.35
N TYR A 68 -5.53 -0.69 17.01
CA TYR A 68 -4.52 -1.67 16.59
C TYR A 68 -4.22 -2.64 17.72
N THR A 69 -4.05 -3.92 17.39
CA THR A 69 -3.55 -4.89 18.35
C THR A 69 -2.75 -6.01 17.70
N THR A 70 -1.64 -6.35 18.31
CA THR A 70 -0.86 -7.55 18.02
C THR A 70 -1.15 -8.68 19.02
N GLN A 71 -2.05 -8.45 19.99
CA GLN A 71 -2.45 -9.45 20.95
C GLN A 71 -3.34 -10.52 20.29
N LYS A 72 -2.99 -11.78 20.50
CA LYS A 72 -3.69 -12.94 19.89
C LYS A 72 -4.64 -13.61 20.90
N ASP A 73 -4.22 -13.72 22.15
CA ASP A 73 -4.99 -14.36 23.20
C ASP A 73 -6.16 -13.48 23.64
N ASP A 74 -7.30 -14.11 23.92
CA ASP A 74 -8.53 -13.45 24.38
C ASP A 74 -8.94 -12.25 23.51
N PHE A 75 -8.72 -12.35 22.20
CA PHE A 75 -8.91 -11.24 21.24
C PHE A 75 -10.30 -10.60 21.33
N VAL A 76 -11.39 -11.41 21.34
CA VAL A 76 -12.76 -10.88 21.38
C VAL A 76 -13.01 -10.05 22.63
N LYS A 77 -12.58 -10.54 23.79
CA LYS A 77 -12.69 -9.84 25.06
C LYS A 77 -11.90 -8.53 25.05
N LYS A 78 -10.70 -8.56 24.48
CA LYS A 78 -9.88 -7.36 24.29
C LYS A 78 -10.55 -6.37 23.36
N ALA A 79 -11.02 -6.82 22.21
CA ALA A 79 -11.67 -5.97 21.22
C ALA A 79 -12.93 -5.30 21.78
N LEU A 80 -13.81 -6.04 22.47
CA LEU A 80 -14.98 -5.45 23.13
C LEU A 80 -14.59 -4.34 24.10
N LYS A 81 -13.58 -4.58 24.94
CA LYS A 81 -13.08 -3.57 25.90
C LYS A 81 -12.52 -2.33 25.21
N ASP A 82 -11.87 -2.49 24.07
CA ASP A 82 -11.34 -1.35 23.30
C ASP A 82 -12.47 -0.62 22.57
N LEU A 83 -13.45 -1.35 22.02
CA LEU A 83 -14.66 -0.75 21.44
C LEU A 83 -15.47 0.04 22.47
N GLU A 84 -15.61 -0.46 23.70
CA GLU A 84 -16.25 0.31 24.79
C GLU A 84 -15.57 1.66 25.01
N LYS A 85 -14.23 1.69 25.02
CA LYS A 85 -13.47 2.93 25.17
C LYS A 85 -13.69 3.91 24.02
N CYS A 86 -13.89 3.41 22.79
CA CYS A 86 -14.15 4.25 21.62
C CYS A 86 -15.47 5.03 21.73
N PHE A 87 -16.44 4.52 22.47
CA PHE A 87 -17.72 5.19 22.71
C PHE A 87 -17.79 5.95 24.05
N ASP A 88 -16.70 5.97 24.81
CA ASP A 88 -16.58 6.69 26.07
C ASP A 88 -16.07 8.13 25.77
N ALA A 89 -16.99 9.10 25.82
CA ALA A 89 -16.67 10.49 25.52
C ALA A 89 -15.62 11.10 26.48
N ASP A 90 -15.56 10.63 27.73
CA ASP A 90 -14.55 11.10 28.69
C ASP A 90 -13.13 10.64 28.28
N LYS A 91 -13.02 9.54 27.54
CA LYS A 91 -11.74 9.01 27.06
C LYS A 91 -11.35 9.51 25.68
N THR A 92 -12.32 9.70 24.78
CA THR A 92 -12.07 10.10 23.41
C THR A 92 -12.17 11.61 23.17
N GLY A 93 -12.89 12.32 24.03
CA GLY A 93 -13.26 13.72 23.83
C GLY A 93 -14.34 13.92 22.76
N ILE A 94 -14.91 12.83 22.21
CA ILE A 94 -15.87 12.84 21.12
C ILE A 94 -17.16 12.15 21.55
N PRO A 95 -18.34 12.80 21.38
CA PRO A 95 -19.63 12.15 21.63
C PRO A 95 -19.82 10.88 20.81
N ALA A 96 -20.39 9.84 21.42
CA ALA A 96 -20.55 8.52 20.79
C ALA A 96 -21.32 8.57 19.46
N GLU A 97 -22.29 9.46 19.34
CA GLU A 97 -23.09 9.68 18.12
C GLU A 97 -22.28 10.21 16.93
N ASN A 98 -21.11 10.80 17.19
CA ASN A 98 -20.21 11.30 16.16
C ASN A 98 -19.22 10.23 15.67
N VAL A 99 -19.19 9.04 16.28
CA VAL A 99 -18.35 7.92 15.85
C VAL A 99 -19.09 7.13 14.76
N GLY A 100 -18.80 7.41 13.50
CA GLY A 100 -19.47 6.79 12.37
C GLY A 100 -18.93 5.40 12.01
N GLU A 101 -17.64 5.17 12.25
CA GLU A 101 -16.99 3.90 11.93
C GLU A 101 -15.83 3.63 12.89
N ILE A 102 -15.65 2.37 13.24
CA ILE A 102 -14.44 1.89 13.93
C ILE A 102 -13.75 0.89 13.01
N VAL A 103 -12.48 1.13 12.68
CA VAL A 103 -11.60 0.20 12.00
C VAL A 103 -10.73 -0.47 13.04
N TYR A 104 -10.78 -1.80 13.11
CA TYR A 104 -9.98 -2.57 14.05
C TYR A 104 -8.98 -3.45 13.30
N CYS A 105 -7.70 -3.08 13.34
CA CYS A 105 -6.61 -3.83 12.70
C CYS A 105 -5.97 -4.79 13.71
N HIS A 106 -5.80 -6.06 13.33
CA HIS A 106 -5.28 -7.07 14.25
C HIS A 106 -4.44 -8.15 13.56
N THR A 107 -3.50 -8.73 14.32
CA THR A 107 -2.72 -9.90 13.89
C THR A 107 -3.27 -11.22 14.46
N CYS A 108 -4.38 -11.19 15.19
CA CYS A 108 -5.06 -12.40 15.63
C CYS A 108 -5.40 -13.29 14.43
N GLY A 109 -5.35 -14.58 14.61
CA GLY A 109 -5.75 -15.56 13.60
C GLY A 109 -7.21 -15.38 13.16
N ARG A 110 -7.73 -16.34 12.41
CA ARG A 110 -9.11 -16.27 11.89
C ARG A 110 -10.13 -16.21 13.00
N LEU A 111 -10.97 -15.20 12.96
CA LEU A 111 -12.12 -15.09 13.85
C LEU A 111 -13.24 -16.02 13.36
N SER A 112 -13.98 -16.60 14.30
CA SER A 112 -15.21 -17.32 13.95
C SER A 112 -16.30 -16.34 13.46
N ALA A 113 -17.27 -16.85 12.71
CA ALA A 113 -18.42 -16.05 12.29
C ALA A 113 -19.18 -15.48 13.50
N GLY A 114 -19.31 -16.25 14.59
CA GLY A 114 -19.97 -15.82 15.81
C GLY A 114 -19.23 -14.68 16.52
N ASP A 115 -17.88 -14.77 16.61
CA ASP A 115 -17.06 -13.70 17.18
C ASP A 115 -17.17 -12.41 16.38
N THR A 116 -17.09 -12.54 15.05
CA THR A 116 -17.27 -11.41 14.13
C THR A 116 -18.64 -10.77 14.29
N GLN A 117 -19.71 -11.58 14.39
CA GLN A 117 -21.07 -11.10 14.61
C GLN A 117 -21.19 -10.36 15.94
N THR A 118 -20.68 -10.91 17.03
CA THR A 118 -20.69 -10.28 18.36
C THR A 118 -20.09 -8.89 18.34
N LEU A 119 -18.92 -8.73 17.72
CA LEU A 119 -18.24 -7.43 17.60
C LEU A 119 -19.02 -6.44 16.72
N ASN A 120 -19.60 -6.92 15.61
CA ASN A 120 -20.42 -6.10 14.73
C ASN A 120 -21.72 -5.62 15.40
N GLU A 121 -22.42 -6.49 16.12
CA GLU A 121 -23.64 -6.15 16.85
C GLU A 121 -23.38 -5.10 17.94
N PHE A 122 -22.24 -5.20 18.61
CA PHE A 122 -21.82 -4.21 19.62
C PHE A 122 -21.72 -2.79 19.04
N CYS A 123 -21.10 -2.65 17.84
CA CYS A 123 -20.97 -1.34 17.17
C CYS A 123 -22.30 -0.91 16.55
N LYS A 124 -23.04 -1.83 15.93
CA LYS A 124 -24.33 -1.56 15.30
C LYS A 124 -25.37 -1.03 16.31
N ALA A 125 -25.38 -1.55 17.54
CA ALA A 125 -26.25 -1.07 18.62
C ALA A 125 -25.96 0.41 19.01
N ARG A 126 -24.82 0.96 18.56
CA ARG A 126 -24.40 2.35 18.76
C ARG A 126 -24.40 3.17 17.46
N ASN A 127 -25.09 2.69 16.43
CA ASN A 127 -25.17 3.31 15.10
C ASN A 127 -23.79 3.55 14.44
N SER A 128 -22.79 2.72 14.74
CA SER A 128 -21.46 2.78 14.21
C SER A 128 -21.14 1.54 13.39
N LYS A 129 -20.41 1.70 12.27
CA LYS A 129 -19.92 0.59 11.46
C LYS A 129 -18.64 0.03 12.10
N LEU A 130 -18.47 -1.30 12.10
CA LEU A 130 -17.20 -1.94 12.41
C LEU A 130 -16.58 -2.51 11.13
N THR A 131 -15.31 -2.21 10.91
CA THR A 131 -14.48 -2.79 9.85
C THR A 131 -13.31 -3.53 10.51
N LEU A 132 -13.32 -4.86 10.42
CA LEU A 132 -12.24 -5.72 10.93
C LEU A 132 -11.23 -5.98 9.82
N ILE A 133 -9.95 -5.69 10.09
CA ILE A 133 -8.83 -5.92 9.16
C ILE A 133 -7.85 -6.85 9.85
N GLY A 134 -7.99 -8.14 9.56
CA GLY A 134 -7.10 -9.17 10.07
C GLY A 134 -5.85 -9.36 9.22
N LEU A 135 -4.91 -10.14 9.76
CA LEU A 135 -3.63 -10.47 9.12
C LEU A 135 -3.77 -10.98 7.68
N ASP A 136 -4.75 -11.88 7.43
CA ASP A 136 -4.96 -12.47 6.10
C ASP A 136 -5.41 -11.42 5.07
N ASN A 137 -6.37 -10.55 5.46
CA ASN A 137 -6.84 -9.47 4.60
C ASN A 137 -5.74 -8.45 4.32
N LEU A 138 -5.05 -8.01 5.38
CA LEU A 138 -3.96 -7.04 5.28
C LEU A 138 -2.82 -7.56 4.41
N GLY A 139 -2.36 -8.80 4.64
CA GLY A 139 -1.30 -9.40 3.86
C GLY A 139 -1.68 -9.60 2.39
N SER A 140 -2.92 -10.02 2.11
CA SER A 140 -3.41 -10.19 0.74
C SER A 140 -3.51 -8.85 0.01
N ASP A 141 -4.11 -7.83 0.63
CA ASP A 141 -4.23 -6.50 0.02
C ASP A 141 -2.85 -5.87 -0.23
N ILE A 142 -1.93 -5.97 0.72
CA ILE A 142 -0.55 -5.47 0.56
C ILE A 142 0.15 -6.19 -0.59
N TYR A 143 -0.01 -7.50 -0.69
CA TYR A 143 0.60 -8.27 -1.78
C TYR A 143 0.09 -7.87 -3.16
N TRP A 144 -1.23 -7.73 -3.32
CA TRP A 144 -1.85 -7.54 -4.62
C TRP A 144 -1.99 -6.07 -5.03
N HIS A 145 -2.24 -5.17 -4.07
CA HIS A 145 -2.63 -3.80 -4.36
C HIS A 145 -1.66 -2.74 -3.85
N TYR A 146 -0.88 -3.06 -2.79
CA TYR A 146 0.01 -2.08 -2.15
C TYR A 146 1.45 -2.61 -1.98
N PRO A 147 2.12 -3.08 -3.07
CA PRO A 147 3.46 -3.68 -2.99
C PRO A 147 4.52 -2.73 -2.42
N ARG A 148 4.31 -1.42 -2.52
CA ARG A 148 5.19 -0.41 -1.91
C ARG A 148 5.17 -0.50 -0.39
N ILE A 149 4.02 -0.76 0.23
CA ILE A 149 3.94 -0.97 1.69
C ILE A 149 4.76 -2.19 2.10
N ALA A 150 4.70 -3.29 1.33
CA ALA A 150 5.54 -4.47 1.61
C ALA A 150 7.03 -4.12 1.57
N LYS A 151 7.46 -3.30 0.62
CA LYS A 151 8.86 -2.88 0.49
C LYS A 151 9.28 -1.95 1.64
N ASP A 152 8.50 -0.90 1.90
CA ASP A 152 8.88 0.18 2.81
C ASP A 152 8.80 -0.24 4.28
N PHE A 153 7.81 -1.07 4.65
CA PHE A 153 7.57 -1.48 6.05
C PHE A 153 8.07 -2.88 6.38
N LEU A 154 8.14 -3.80 5.42
CA LEU A 154 8.52 -5.19 5.67
C LEU A 154 9.83 -5.59 5.00
N GLY A 155 10.43 -4.72 4.16
CA GLY A 155 11.64 -5.01 3.40
C GLY A 155 11.42 -6.05 2.30
N ILE A 156 10.16 -6.33 1.91
CA ILE A 156 9.82 -7.34 0.91
C ILE A 156 9.50 -6.68 -0.43
N SER A 157 10.34 -6.89 -1.42
CA SER A 157 10.03 -6.49 -2.80
C SER A 157 9.03 -7.47 -3.41
N VAL A 158 7.76 -7.04 -3.49
CA VAL A 158 6.72 -7.79 -4.20
C VAL A 158 6.84 -7.46 -5.69
N ASN A 159 7.67 -8.23 -6.37
CA ASN A 159 7.69 -8.18 -7.82
C ASN A 159 6.55 -9.06 -8.33
N THR A 160 5.43 -8.45 -8.76
CA THR A 160 4.32 -9.17 -9.41
C THR A 160 4.71 -9.69 -10.80
N GLY A 161 5.95 -9.43 -11.22
CA GLY A 161 6.49 -9.85 -12.52
C GLY A 161 5.96 -9.05 -13.71
N GLN A 162 4.92 -8.23 -13.50
CA GLN A 162 4.26 -7.48 -14.58
C GLN A 162 4.56 -5.99 -14.52
N ILE A 163 4.54 -5.36 -13.34
CA ILE A 163 4.79 -3.92 -13.15
C ILE A 163 6.04 -3.76 -12.28
N MET A 164 7.01 -3.03 -12.77
CA MET A 164 8.33 -2.86 -12.16
C MET A 164 8.74 -1.39 -12.17
N SER A 165 9.53 -0.96 -11.18
CA SER A 165 10.28 0.30 -11.29
C SER A 165 11.35 0.17 -12.39
N ILE A 166 11.88 1.30 -12.87
CA ILE A 166 13.01 1.28 -13.82
C ILE A 166 14.18 0.46 -13.26
N GLN A 167 14.48 0.61 -11.98
CA GLN A 167 15.59 -0.09 -11.33
C GLN A 167 15.37 -1.60 -11.30
N ASP A 168 14.16 -2.04 -10.88
CA ASP A 168 13.82 -3.46 -10.85
C ASP A 168 13.81 -4.06 -12.26
N PHE A 169 13.28 -3.31 -13.24
CA PHE A 169 13.28 -3.75 -14.64
C PHE A 169 14.69 -3.96 -15.18
N VAL A 170 15.61 -3.02 -14.94
CA VAL A 170 17.01 -3.13 -15.35
C VAL A 170 17.67 -4.32 -14.66
N GLN A 171 17.46 -4.49 -13.36
CA GLN A 171 18.04 -5.57 -12.57
C GLN A 171 17.57 -6.95 -13.06
N VAL A 172 16.28 -7.10 -13.32
CA VAL A 172 15.70 -8.36 -13.89
C VAL A 172 16.21 -8.61 -15.32
N HIS A 173 16.35 -7.56 -16.13
CA HIS A 173 16.86 -7.69 -17.48
C HIS A 173 18.36 -8.09 -17.49
N ASP A 174 19.16 -7.42 -16.68
CA ASP A 174 20.63 -7.62 -16.66
C ASP A 174 21.04 -8.94 -15.98
N ALA A 175 20.17 -9.50 -15.12
CA ALA A 175 20.33 -10.85 -14.61
C ALA A 175 20.21 -11.93 -15.72
N ASN A 176 19.56 -11.60 -16.84
CA ASN A 176 19.49 -12.48 -18.00
C ASN A 176 20.72 -12.28 -18.90
N LYS A 177 21.73 -13.14 -18.75
CA LYS A 177 23.02 -13.06 -19.46
C LYS A 177 22.92 -13.16 -20.98
N MET A 178 21.74 -13.42 -21.56
CA MET A 178 21.51 -13.50 -23.02
C MET A 178 21.22 -12.12 -23.67
N SER A 179 21.11 -11.06 -22.89
CA SER A 179 20.79 -9.71 -23.36
C SER A 179 21.90 -8.73 -23.06
N ALA A 180 22.08 -7.71 -23.90
CA ALA A 180 23.04 -6.63 -23.62
C ALA A 180 22.61 -5.87 -22.35
N PRO A 181 23.53 -5.54 -21.41
CA PRO A 181 23.20 -4.85 -20.19
C PRO A 181 22.55 -3.48 -20.42
N LEU A 182 21.49 -3.17 -19.66
CA LEU A 182 20.77 -1.88 -19.70
C LEU A 182 21.32 -0.89 -18.69
N GLY A 183 22.10 -1.34 -17.71
CA GLY A 183 22.71 -0.51 -16.67
C GLY A 183 23.93 0.32 -17.11
N THR A 184 24.39 0.15 -18.35
CA THR A 184 25.54 0.89 -18.92
C THR A 184 25.14 2.28 -19.40
N LYS A 185 26.12 3.20 -19.55
CA LYS A 185 25.89 4.56 -20.01
C LYS A 185 25.22 4.61 -21.39
N PHE A 186 24.24 5.51 -21.55
CA PHE A 186 23.58 5.76 -22.84
C PHE A 186 24.44 6.67 -23.69
N GLU A 187 24.75 6.29 -24.91
CA GLU A 187 25.63 7.05 -25.82
C GLU A 187 25.15 6.91 -27.29
N LEU A 188 25.54 7.89 -28.13
CA LEU A 188 25.43 7.86 -29.58
C LEU A 188 24.00 7.89 -30.18
N ARG A 189 22.98 8.28 -29.42
CA ARG A 189 21.59 8.35 -29.93
C ARG A 189 20.83 9.58 -29.44
N GLU A 190 21.53 10.70 -29.28
CA GLU A 190 20.95 11.95 -28.79
C GLU A 190 19.88 12.51 -29.74
N ALA A 191 20.05 12.31 -31.06
CA ALA A 191 19.09 12.76 -32.08
C ALA A 191 17.75 12.02 -31.94
N GLU A 192 17.78 10.67 -31.83
CA GLU A 192 16.57 9.87 -31.65
C GLU A 192 15.91 10.10 -30.29
N LEU A 193 16.72 10.36 -29.26
CA LEU A 193 16.21 10.72 -27.92
C LEU A 193 15.42 12.04 -27.97
N LYS A 194 16.00 13.06 -28.63
CA LYS A 194 15.36 14.36 -28.82
C LYS A 194 14.07 14.24 -29.62
N GLU A 195 14.11 13.56 -30.78
CA GLU A 195 12.94 13.32 -31.62
C GLU A 195 11.81 12.59 -30.84
N ALA A 196 12.17 11.56 -30.05
CA ALA A 196 11.21 10.83 -29.24
C ALA A 196 10.54 11.72 -28.18
N LYS A 197 11.29 12.59 -27.52
CA LYS A 197 10.76 13.55 -26.55
C LYS A 197 9.85 14.59 -27.21
N GLU A 198 10.22 15.13 -28.35
CA GLU A 198 9.38 16.04 -29.13
C GLU A 198 8.06 15.37 -29.55
N LYS A 199 8.07 14.12 -29.97
CA LYS A 199 6.84 13.37 -30.27
C LYS A 199 5.94 13.17 -29.05
N LEU A 200 6.52 12.94 -27.87
CA LEU A 200 5.76 12.81 -26.62
C LEU A 200 5.13 14.13 -26.15
N THR A 201 5.60 15.29 -26.60
CA THR A 201 4.89 16.56 -26.35
C THR A 201 3.62 16.73 -27.19
N LEU A 202 3.51 15.98 -28.29
CA LEU A 202 2.40 16.06 -29.24
C LEU A 202 1.43 14.87 -29.11
N SER A 203 1.80 13.81 -28.40
CA SER A 203 1.01 12.58 -28.28
C SER A 203 1.29 11.87 -26.95
N ASP A 204 0.26 11.34 -26.34
CA ASP A 204 0.36 10.54 -25.11
C ASP A 204 0.94 9.14 -25.35
N VAL A 205 1.15 8.75 -26.58
CA VAL A 205 1.64 7.41 -26.95
C VAL A 205 2.82 7.51 -27.90
N LEU A 206 3.92 6.83 -27.56
CA LEU A 206 5.09 6.66 -28.41
C LEU A 206 5.38 5.16 -28.63
N VAL A 207 5.45 4.74 -29.90
CA VAL A 207 5.80 3.38 -30.27
C VAL A 207 7.20 3.35 -30.89
N LEU A 208 8.12 2.60 -30.28
CA LEU A 208 9.47 2.37 -30.79
C LEU A 208 9.50 1.04 -31.56
N SER A 209 9.62 1.08 -32.87
CA SER A 209 9.69 -0.11 -33.73
C SER A 209 11.08 -0.24 -34.39
N GLY A 210 11.41 -1.44 -34.82
CA GLY A 210 12.67 -1.75 -35.51
C GLY A 210 13.19 -3.17 -35.24
N PRO A 211 14.27 -3.61 -35.89
CA PRO A 211 14.84 -4.94 -35.74
C PRO A 211 15.26 -5.28 -34.31
N ALA A 212 15.41 -6.55 -33.97
CA ALA A 212 15.95 -6.98 -32.70
C ALA A 212 17.40 -6.47 -32.52
N GLY A 213 17.78 -6.16 -31.27
CA GLY A 213 19.15 -5.74 -30.94
C GLY A 213 19.50 -4.26 -31.21
N VAL A 214 18.67 -3.47 -31.90
CA VAL A 214 18.96 -2.05 -32.21
C VAL A 214 18.84 -1.09 -31.01
N GLY A 215 18.64 -1.57 -29.80
CA GLY A 215 18.64 -0.75 -28.59
C GLY A 215 17.32 -0.03 -28.28
N LYS A 216 16.16 -0.48 -28.81
CA LYS A 216 14.84 0.11 -28.51
C LYS A 216 14.54 0.22 -27.01
N THR A 217 14.74 -0.88 -26.28
CA THR A 217 14.53 -0.90 -24.81
C THR A 217 15.44 0.09 -24.09
N ARG A 218 16.68 0.22 -24.55
CA ARG A 218 17.64 1.16 -23.96
C ARG A 218 17.26 2.62 -24.21
N LEU A 219 16.79 2.93 -25.42
CA LEU A 219 16.26 4.25 -25.76
C LEU A 219 15.00 4.55 -24.95
N ALA A 220 14.06 3.62 -24.85
CA ALA A 220 12.85 3.78 -24.04
C ALA A 220 13.18 4.06 -22.56
N LEU A 221 14.12 3.32 -21.96
CA LEU A 221 14.54 3.54 -20.59
C LEU A 221 15.22 4.89 -20.38
N GLN A 222 15.99 5.37 -21.37
CA GLN A 222 16.61 6.68 -21.29
C GLN A 222 15.55 7.80 -21.32
N ILE A 223 14.57 7.70 -22.23
CA ILE A 223 13.42 8.62 -22.27
C ILE A 223 12.71 8.65 -20.90
N CYS A 224 12.39 7.48 -20.36
CA CYS A 224 11.73 7.37 -19.06
C CYS A 224 12.54 7.98 -17.91
N ARG A 225 13.86 7.78 -17.90
CA ARG A 225 14.76 8.36 -16.87
C ARG A 225 14.77 9.90 -16.93
N GLU A 226 14.82 10.47 -18.12
CA GLU A 226 14.78 11.91 -18.30
C GLU A 226 13.43 12.50 -17.92
N LEU A 227 12.33 11.89 -18.34
CA LEU A 227 10.98 12.31 -17.94
C LEU A 227 10.77 12.24 -16.42
N ALA A 228 11.27 11.21 -15.76
CA ALA A 228 11.21 11.09 -14.30
C ALA A 228 12.00 12.20 -13.60
N SER A 229 13.19 12.54 -14.13
CA SER A 229 14.06 13.56 -13.52
C SER A 229 13.61 15.00 -13.80
N GLU A 230 13.10 15.28 -15.00
CA GLU A 230 12.71 16.61 -15.44
C GLU A 230 11.31 17.02 -14.97
N ASN A 231 10.37 16.09 -14.98
CA ASN A 231 8.94 16.37 -14.77
C ASN A 231 8.33 15.68 -13.55
N GLY A 232 9.12 14.92 -12.77
CA GLY A 232 8.63 14.20 -11.59
C GLY A 232 7.66 13.04 -11.90
N TYR A 233 7.65 12.52 -13.12
CA TYR A 233 6.82 11.38 -13.49
C TYR A 233 7.23 10.11 -12.73
N GLU A 234 6.23 9.38 -12.22
CA GLU A 234 6.43 8.02 -11.75
C GLU A 234 6.41 7.06 -12.94
N ILE A 235 7.52 6.36 -13.16
CA ILE A 235 7.67 5.45 -14.30
C ILE A 235 7.40 4.01 -13.88
N LEU A 236 6.45 3.38 -14.57
CA LEU A 236 6.12 1.97 -14.41
C LEU A 236 6.53 1.19 -15.66
N CYS A 237 7.40 0.19 -15.48
CA CYS A 237 7.83 -0.70 -16.55
C CYS A 237 6.99 -1.99 -16.54
N ILE A 238 6.41 -2.34 -17.68
CA ILE A 238 5.63 -3.57 -17.85
C ILE A 238 6.34 -4.44 -18.90
N LYS A 239 6.64 -5.68 -18.52
CA LYS A 239 7.18 -6.68 -19.44
C LYS A 239 6.05 -7.55 -19.97
N SER A 240 5.69 -7.39 -21.24
CA SER A 240 4.74 -8.27 -21.90
C SER A 240 5.43 -9.57 -22.30
N ASN A 241 5.07 -10.68 -21.66
CA ASN A 241 5.48 -12.04 -22.05
C ASN A 241 4.38 -12.77 -22.81
N GLY A 242 3.60 -12.05 -23.63
CA GLY A 242 2.52 -12.65 -24.43
C GLY A 242 1.21 -12.93 -23.67
N LEU A 243 1.07 -12.45 -22.45
CA LEU A 243 -0.20 -12.49 -21.72
C LEU A 243 -1.02 -11.26 -22.07
N LEU A 244 -2.26 -11.49 -22.49
CA LEU A 244 -3.29 -10.45 -22.63
C LEU A 244 -3.53 -9.82 -21.25
N LEU A 245 -3.03 -8.60 -21.04
CA LEU A 245 -3.35 -7.79 -19.89
C LEU A 245 -4.76 -7.23 -20.10
N ASN A 246 -5.73 -7.72 -19.34
CA ASN A 246 -6.97 -6.99 -19.12
C ASN A 246 -6.65 -5.79 -18.21
N LEU A 247 -6.30 -4.69 -18.82
CA LEU A 247 -6.21 -3.40 -18.14
C LEU A 247 -7.63 -2.95 -17.81
N HIS A 248 -8.10 -3.26 -16.60
CA HIS A 248 -9.19 -2.50 -16.03
C HIS A 248 -8.68 -1.07 -15.83
N THR A 249 -9.31 -0.16 -16.54
CA THR A 249 -9.04 1.28 -16.47
C THR A 249 -8.92 1.74 -15.04
N VAL A 250 -7.72 2.23 -14.68
CA VAL A 250 -7.53 3.03 -13.47
C VAL A 250 -8.25 4.35 -13.73
N PRO A 251 -9.20 4.79 -12.87
CA PRO A 251 -9.82 6.09 -13.05
C PRO A 251 -8.74 7.17 -12.88
N THR A 252 -8.50 7.92 -13.94
CA THR A 252 -7.74 9.18 -13.86
C THR A 252 -8.55 10.18 -13.03
N ARG A 253 -7.98 10.61 -11.93
CA ARG A 253 -8.25 11.90 -11.28
C ARG A 253 -6.97 12.65 -11.09
#